data_a3bebd20603fcbeb8011a318b9120859
#
_entry.id   a3bebd20603fcbeb8011a318b9120859
#
_cell.length_a   1.000
_cell.length_b   1.000
_cell.length_c   1.000
_cell.angle_alpha   90.00
_cell.angle_beta   90.00
_cell.angle_gamma   90.00
#
_symmetry.space_group_name_H-M   'P 1'
#
loop_
_entity.id
_entity.type
_entity.pdbx_description
1 polymer ?
#
loop_
_entity_poly.entity_id
_entity_poly.type
_entity_poly.pdbx_seq_one_letter_code
_entity_poly.pdbx_strand_id
1 'polypeptide(L)'
;MKVLIVSSKYLPEYSGSGLRAHNTYMRLSKKFDIKFEAITSSTGNYLSDTYLIDGISVQRIMSKRLRIINKIFGKSILKRILNALLIFIEYKYVKKEITKKKFDLIHTFGISPATIAAINFSRNNKIPLIIEIVNPVTTPYQFVPIQKYINKYDLSSNCIIVAISKSIGIMCNKYNLKDNVWVRPNPVDEEKFKLHTETLRYKSRKNLSNFDKKDIVLVYVAKYLKRKNHTFLLDVIRKLPEQYKLILGGPLLEKNDLVDGYKIENFNKLEQKAKNLGIEKRVKISHGFVDMKSYLISADISCFPSYNEAMGTPLLESISCGVPVIANKEEESFQEWIIDGENGYLETLDSEKWAKRIQELSQKITKDKQVNMSKKIKKLASSGKIDLDYYKIIKKLHGSKNQNYNVQEIINND
;
A
#
# COMPACT_ATOMS: atom_id res chain seq x y z
N MET A 1 -5.37 -12.08 23.81
CA MET A 1 -5.75 -10.67 23.58
C MET A 1 -6.55 -10.60 22.27
N LYS A 2 -7.65 -9.81 22.26
CA LYS A 2 -8.55 -9.72 21.10
C LYS A 2 -8.50 -8.32 20.48
N VAL A 3 -8.11 -8.24 19.21
CA VAL A 3 -7.98 -6.98 18.45
C VAL A 3 -9.09 -6.87 17.42
N LEU A 4 -9.70 -5.69 17.31
CA LEU A 4 -10.60 -5.34 16.21
C LEU A 4 -9.84 -4.58 15.14
N ILE A 5 -9.79 -5.12 13.94
CA ILE A 5 -9.31 -4.42 12.74
C ILE A 5 -10.49 -3.71 12.08
N VAL A 6 -10.31 -2.44 11.73
CA VAL A 6 -11.28 -1.71 10.92
C VAL A 6 -10.59 -1.09 9.71
N SER A 7 -11.07 -1.43 8.53
CA SER A 7 -10.51 -0.95 7.26
C SER A 7 -11.62 -0.53 6.31
N SER A 8 -11.34 0.43 5.42
CA SER A 8 -12.29 0.84 4.38
C SER A 8 -12.61 -0.27 3.38
N LYS A 9 -11.65 -1.14 3.12
CA LYS A 9 -11.75 -2.32 2.26
C LYS A 9 -10.95 -3.47 2.88
N TYR A 10 -11.44 -4.68 2.75
CA TYR A 10 -10.79 -5.90 3.25
C TYR A 10 -11.02 -7.05 2.27
N LEU A 11 -10.15 -8.06 2.31
CA LEU A 11 -10.25 -9.23 1.43
C LEU A 11 -11.66 -9.84 1.44
N PRO A 12 -12.16 -10.40 0.32
CA PRO A 12 -11.50 -10.54 -0.98
C PRO A 12 -11.47 -9.25 -1.81
N GLU A 13 -12.10 -8.16 -1.36
CA GLU A 13 -12.02 -6.87 -2.03
C GLU A 13 -10.60 -6.29 -1.89
N TYR A 14 -9.88 -6.18 -3.02
CA TYR A 14 -8.47 -5.81 -3.01
C TYR A 14 -8.25 -4.35 -2.62
N SER A 15 -7.48 -4.15 -1.56
CA SER A 15 -6.85 -2.86 -1.22
C SER A 15 -5.49 -3.10 -0.58
N GLY A 16 -4.54 -2.20 -0.83
CA GLY A 16 -3.20 -2.32 -0.23
C GLY A 16 -3.23 -2.27 1.31
N SER A 17 -4.10 -1.44 1.89
CA SER A 17 -4.27 -1.35 3.34
C SER A 17 -4.94 -2.59 3.94
N GLY A 18 -6.01 -3.09 3.29
CA GLY A 18 -6.72 -4.29 3.77
C GLY A 18 -5.87 -5.55 3.69
N LEU A 19 -5.14 -5.72 2.58
CA LEU A 19 -4.20 -6.85 2.42
C LEU A 19 -3.07 -6.77 3.45
N ARG A 20 -2.51 -5.58 3.70
CA ARG A 20 -1.47 -5.39 4.72
C ARG A 20 -2.00 -5.67 6.12
N ALA A 21 -3.19 -5.18 6.47
CA ALA A 21 -3.83 -5.46 7.73
C ALA A 21 -3.96 -6.98 7.94
N HIS A 22 -4.51 -7.68 6.95
CA HIS A 22 -4.68 -9.13 6.99
C HIS A 22 -3.34 -9.85 7.20
N ASN A 23 -2.36 -9.61 6.34
CA ASN A 23 -1.06 -10.27 6.39
C ASN A 23 -0.31 -9.99 7.71
N THR A 24 -0.36 -8.76 8.22
CA THR A 24 0.28 -8.40 9.51
C THR A 24 -0.36 -9.17 10.65
N TYR A 25 -1.68 -9.17 10.75
CA TYR A 25 -2.35 -9.85 11.85
C TYR A 25 -2.33 -11.38 11.74
N MET A 26 -2.28 -11.93 10.52
CA MET A 26 -2.02 -13.36 10.32
C MET A 26 -0.65 -13.78 10.88
N ARG A 27 0.39 -12.95 10.69
CA ARG A 27 1.71 -13.20 11.28
C ARG A 27 1.73 -12.99 12.78
N LEU A 28 1.10 -11.92 13.29
CA LEU A 28 0.99 -11.64 14.72
C LEU A 28 0.23 -12.74 15.47
N SER A 29 -0.88 -13.25 14.91
CA SER A 29 -1.64 -14.33 15.53
C SER A 29 -0.86 -15.63 15.62
N LYS A 30 -0.04 -15.94 14.61
CA LYS A 30 0.82 -17.13 14.61
C LYS A 30 1.98 -17.04 15.61
N LYS A 31 2.54 -15.84 15.78
CA LYS A 31 3.76 -15.64 16.59
C LYS A 31 3.45 -15.31 18.06
N PHE A 32 2.36 -14.60 18.35
CA PHE A 32 2.14 -13.95 19.64
C PHE A 32 0.75 -14.21 20.25
N ASP A 33 0.01 -15.19 19.77
CA ASP A 33 -1.35 -15.54 20.24
C ASP A 33 -2.31 -14.33 20.31
N ILE A 34 -2.26 -13.47 19.30
CA ILE A 34 -3.19 -12.36 19.14
C ILE A 34 -4.37 -12.84 18.31
N LYS A 35 -5.56 -12.87 18.90
CA LYS A 35 -6.82 -13.11 18.19
C LYS A 35 -7.34 -11.81 17.58
N PHE A 36 -7.91 -11.89 16.38
CA PHE A 36 -8.45 -10.69 15.74
C PHE A 36 -9.70 -11.00 14.91
N GLU A 37 -10.50 -9.98 14.74
CA GLU A 37 -11.65 -9.94 13.84
C GLU A 37 -11.57 -8.65 13.00
N ALA A 38 -12.20 -8.63 11.83
CA ALA A 38 -12.22 -7.47 10.98
C ALA A 38 -13.63 -6.93 10.75
N ILE A 39 -13.77 -5.61 10.72
CA ILE A 39 -14.93 -4.89 10.21
C ILE A 39 -14.49 -4.06 9.03
N THR A 40 -15.24 -4.13 7.93
CA THR A 40 -14.96 -3.36 6.73
C THR A 40 -16.25 -2.78 6.17
N SER A 41 -16.13 -1.67 5.46
CA SER A 41 -17.15 -1.19 4.55
C SER A 41 -16.77 -1.56 3.12
N SER A 42 -17.76 -1.76 2.26
CA SER A 42 -17.52 -2.04 0.84
C SER A 42 -18.24 -1.03 -0.03
N THR A 43 -17.53 -0.49 -1.02
CA THR A 43 -18.11 0.32 -2.09
C THR A 43 -18.40 -0.50 -3.34
N GLY A 44 -17.97 -1.77 -3.34
CA GLY A 44 -18.00 -2.69 -4.47
C GLY A 44 -19.30 -3.45 -4.71
N ASN A 45 -19.23 -4.57 -5.43
CA ASN A 45 -20.37 -5.44 -5.75
C ASN A 45 -20.78 -6.36 -4.60
N TYR A 46 -20.05 -6.34 -3.50
CA TYR A 46 -20.24 -7.23 -2.38
C TYR A 46 -21.40 -6.81 -1.49
N LEU A 47 -22.16 -7.78 -1.00
CA LEU A 47 -23.28 -7.57 -0.08
C LEU A 47 -22.79 -7.44 1.36
N SER A 48 -23.63 -6.86 2.24
CA SER A 48 -23.42 -6.93 3.69
C SER A 48 -23.52 -8.39 4.12
N ASP A 49 -22.47 -8.90 4.70
CA ASP A 49 -22.39 -10.28 5.19
C ASP A 49 -21.31 -10.45 6.27
N THR A 50 -21.32 -11.61 6.90
CA THR A 50 -20.23 -12.09 7.73
C THR A 50 -19.65 -13.32 7.06
N TYR A 51 -18.36 -13.32 6.83
CA TYR A 51 -17.66 -14.41 6.15
C TYR A 51 -16.33 -14.73 6.83
N LEU A 52 -15.74 -15.85 6.47
CA LEU A 52 -14.41 -16.25 6.93
C LEU A 52 -13.40 -16.09 5.79
N ILE A 53 -12.21 -15.57 6.14
CA ILE A 53 -11.05 -15.56 5.26
C ILE A 53 -9.85 -16.04 6.09
N ASP A 54 -9.17 -17.08 5.64
CA ASP A 54 -8.05 -17.71 6.36
C ASP A 54 -8.35 -17.96 7.86
N GLY A 55 -9.60 -18.36 8.18
CA GLY A 55 -10.08 -18.59 9.54
C GLY A 55 -10.47 -17.31 10.32
N ILE A 56 -10.36 -16.12 9.72
CA ILE A 56 -10.66 -14.85 10.36
C ILE A 56 -12.09 -14.42 10.04
N SER A 57 -12.87 -14.10 11.10
CA SER A 57 -14.21 -13.54 10.95
C SER A 57 -14.15 -12.11 10.45
N VAL A 58 -14.77 -11.85 9.32
CA VAL A 58 -14.87 -10.52 8.70
C VAL A 58 -16.34 -10.14 8.58
N GLN A 59 -16.70 -9.00 9.15
CA GLN A 59 -18.03 -8.42 9.01
C GLN A 59 -17.97 -7.26 8.01
N ARG A 60 -18.65 -7.41 6.88
CA ARG A 60 -18.76 -6.38 5.85
C ARG A 60 -20.06 -5.60 6.03
N ILE A 61 -19.91 -4.29 6.11
CA ILE A 61 -21.04 -3.36 6.20
C ILE A 61 -21.16 -2.64 4.86
N MET A 62 -22.29 -2.83 4.20
CA MET A 62 -22.46 -2.37 2.84
C MET A 62 -23.20 -1.06 2.73
N SER A 63 -22.75 -0.25 1.77
CA SER A 63 -23.47 0.89 1.24
C SER A 63 -23.94 0.66 -0.21
N LYS A 64 -24.78 -0.37 -0.47
CA LYS A 64 -25.41 -0.58 -1.81
C LYS A 64 -26.05 0.70 -2.35
N ARG A 65 -26.63 1.49 -1.45
CA ARG A 65 -27.34 2.72 -1.79
C ARG A 65 -26.44 3.82 -2.32
N LEU A 66 -25.17 3.91 -1.89
CA LEU A 66 -24.18 4.84 -2.43
C LEU A 66 -23.95 4.68 -3.95
N ARG A 67 -23.98 3.45 -4.44
CA ARG A 67 -23.81 3.15 -5.86
C ARG A 67 -24.96 3.66 -6.73
N ILE A 68 -26.18 3.43 -6.27
CA ILE A 68 -27.40 3.83 -6.97
C ILE A 68 -27.45 5.36 -7.06
N ILE A 69 -27.15 6.04 -5.96
CA ILE A 69 -27.16 7.49 -5.85
C ILE A 69 -26.06 8.12 -6.73
N ASN A 70 -24.86 7.56 -6.76
CA ASN A 70 -23.78 8.03 -7.62
C ASN A 70 -24.09 7.87 -9.12
N LYS A 71 -24.87 6.83 -9.50
CA LYS A 71 -25.33 6.65 -10.86
C LYS A 71 -26.42 7.65 -11.28
N ILE A 72 -27.35 7.97 -10.37
CA ILE A 72 -28.54 8.75 -10.69
C ILE A 72 -28.27 10.27 -10.68
N PHE A 73 -27.46 10.77 -9.75
CA PHE A 73 -27.39 12.22 -9.48
C PHE A 73 -26.17 12.97 -10.03
N GLY A 74 -25.27 12.35 -10.79
CA GLY A 74 -24.13 13.03 -11.43
C GLY A 74 -23.30 13.89 -10.44
N LYS A 75 -22.97 15.15 -10.82
CA LYS A 75 -22.16 16.10 -10.00
C LYS A 75 -23.03 17.15 -9.25
N SER A 76 -24.25 16.86 -8.90
CA SER A 76 -25.19 17.81 -8.30
C SER A 76 -24.95 18.05 -6.79
N ILE A 77 -25.47 19.16 -6.25
CA ILE A 77 -25.48 19.48 -4.82
C ILE A 77 -26.23 18.37 -4.05
N LEU A 78 -27.31 17.83 -4.63
CA LEU A 78 -28.09 16.73 -4.07
C LEU A 78 -27.21 15.49 -3.84
N LYS A 79 -26.27 15.19 -4.75
CA LYS A 79 -25.29 14.12 -4.57
C LYS A 79 -24.42 14.33 -3.32
N ARG A 80 -23.99 15.56 -3.04
CA ARG A 80 -23.17 15.88 -1.86
C ARG A 80 -23.94 15.63 -0.56
N ILE A 81 -25.19 16.05 -0.51
CA ILE A 81 -26.06 15.84 0.65
C ILE A 81 -26.33 14.35 0.87
N LEU A 82 -26.63 13.61 -0.19
CA LEU A 82 -26.89 12.19 -0.13
C LEU A 82 -25.63 11.39 0.27
N ASN A 83 -24.46 11.77 -0.23
CA ASN A 83 -23.20 11.18 0.20
C ASN A 83 -22.92 11.43 1.70
N ALA A 84 -23.19 12.64 2.20
CA ALA A 84 -23.04 12.95 3.63
C ALA A 84 -23.99 12.10 4.49
N LEU A 85 -25.23 11.93 4.05
CA LEU A 85 -26.22 11.08 4.74
C LEU A 85 -25.77 9.62 4.77
N LEU A 86 -25.24 9.11 3.67
CA LEU A 86 -24.79 7.72 3.59
C LEU A 86 -23.52 7.46 4.43
N ILE A 87 -22.60 8.41 4.46
CA ILE A 87 -21.45 8.41 5.38
C ILE A 87 -21.93 8.30 6.83
N PHE A 88 -22.95 9.07 7.18
CA PHE A 88 -23.54 9.05 8.52
C PHE A 88 -24.26 7.73 8.84
N ILE A 89 -24.98 7.17 7.88
CA ILE A 89 -25.61 5.85 8.01
C ILE A 89 -24.57 4.76 8.22
N GLU A 90 -23.51 4.72 7.40
CA GLU A 90 -22.42 3.77 7.53
C GLU A 90 -21.73 3.89 8.91
N TYR A 91 -21.43 5.11 9.33
CA TYR A 91 -20.92 5.41 10.67
C TYR A 91 -21.79 4.80 11.78
N LYS A 92 -23.12 5.01 11.72
CA LYS A 92 -24.04 4.46 12.73
C LYS A 92 -24.07 2.93 12.74
N TYR A 93 -24.08 2.30 11.55
CA TYR A 93 -24.08 0.85 11.45
C TYR A 93 -22.80 0.24 12.01
N VAL A 94 -21.64 0.78 11.64
CA VAL A 94 -20.36 0.30 12.16
C VAL A 94 -20.29 0.47 13.68
N LYS A 95 -20.69 1.63 14.20
CA LYS A 95 -20.75 1.88 15.64
C LYS A 95 -21.62 0.85 16.36
N LYS A 96 -22.82 0.55 15.81
CA LYS A 96 -23.73 -0.46 16.36
C LYS A 96 -23.10 -1.85 16.40
N GLU A 97 -22.37 -2.25 15.34
CA GLU A 97 -21.75 -3.58 15.30
C GLU A 97 -20.55 -3.68 16.26
N ILE A 98 -19.76 -2.62 16.40
CA ILE A 98 -18.64 -2.59 17.35
C ILE A 98 -19.18 -2.69 18.80
N THR A 99 -20.29 -2.04 19.13
CA THR A 99 -20.87 -2.07 20.49
C THR A 99 -21.35 -3.46 20.94
N LYS A 100 -21.63 -4.35 20.00
CA LYS A 100 -22.07 -5.73 20.32
C LYS A 100 -20.93 -6.65 20.77
N LYS A 101 -19.70 -6.23 20.62
CA LYS A 101 -18.52 -7.06 20.81
C LYS A 101 -17.55 -6.42 21.80
N LYS A 102 -16.76 -7.26 22.49
CA LYS A 102 -15.71 -6.81 23.40
C LYS A 102 -14.36 -7.00 22.72
N PHE A 103 -13.53 -5.96 22.73
CA PHE A 103 -12.16 -5.97 22.22
C PHE A 103 -11.24 -5.29 23.22
N ASP A 104 -10.01 -5.76 23.25
CA ASP A 104 -8.96 -5.20 24.11
C ASP A 104 -8.28 -3.99 23.44
N LEU A 105 -8.29 -3.96 22.09
CA LEU A 105 -7.66 -2.93 21.26
C LEU A 105 -8.38 -2.79 19.93
N ILE A 106 -8.42 -1.58 19.39
CA ILE A 106 -8.91 -1.28 18.04
C ILE A 106 -7.73 -0.81 17.19
N HIS A 107 -7.60 -1.35 15.97
CA HIS A 107 -6.61 -0.92 14.98
C HIS A 107 -7.31 -0.53 13.67
N THR A 108 -7.17 0.74 13.27
CA THR A 108 -7.81 1.26 12.04
C THR A 108 -6.79 1.43 10.92
N PHE A 109 -7.17 1.05 9.70
CA PHE A 109 -6.33 1.16 8.50
C PHE A 109 -6.97 2.10 7.48
N GLY A 110 -6.33 3.25 7.27
CA GLY A 110 -6.83 4.33 6.44
C GLY A 110 -7.96 5.12 7.10
N ILE A 111 -8.55 6.04 6.33
CA ILE A 111 -9.65 6.91 6.78
C ILE A 111 -10.90 6.62 5.97
N SER A 112 -11.98 6.28 6.65
CA SER A 112 -13.29 6.01 6.10
C SER A 112 -14.36 6.25 7.17
N PRO A 113 -15.66 6.29 6.84
CA PRO A 113 -16.71 6.36 7.84
C PRO A 113 -16.63 5.24 8.88
N ALA A 114 -16.24 4.03 8.46
CA ALA A 114 -16.06 2.89 9.35
C ALA A 114 -14.91 3.10 10.34
N THR A 115 -13.73 3.52 9.85
CA THR A 115 -12.56 3.75 10.72
C THR A 115 -12.81 4.91 11.69
N ILE A 116 -13.53 5.96 11.26
CA ILE A 116 -13.91 7.07 12.14
C ILE A 116 -14.91 6.62 13.21
N ALA A 117 -15.88 5.77 12.87
CA ALA A 117 -16.78 5.19 13.87
C ALA A 117 -16.02 4.40 14.93
N ALA A 118 -14.99 3.66 14.52
CA ALA A 118 -14.12 2.89 15.41
C ALA A 118 -13.27 3.80 16.30
N ILE A 119 -12.68 4.87 15.75
CA ILE A 119 -11.91 5.87 16.51
C ILE A 119 -12.82 6.51 17.59
N ASN A 120 -14.00 6.98 17.20
CA ASN A 120 -14.95 7.60 18.14
C ASN A 120 -15.39 6.62 19.24
N PHE A 121 -15.67 5.37 18.87
CA PHE A 121 -16.03 4.34 19.83
C PHE A 121 -14.91 4.05 20.82
N SER A 122 -13.68 3.89 20.32
CA SER A 122 -12.48 3.70 21.14
C SER A 122 -12.32 4.83 22.17
N ARG A 123 -12.41 6.09 21.71
CA ARG A 123 -12.24 7.26 22.60
C ARG A 123 -13.30 7.32 23.68
N ASN A 124 -14.59 7.15 23.31
CA ASN A 124 -15.71 7.20 24.26
C ASN A 124 -15.68 6.08 25.30
N ASN A 125 -15.11 4.94 24.97
CA ASN A 125 -15.04 3.76 25.85
C ASN A 125 -13.63 3.51 26.43
N LYS A 126 -12.67 4.42 26.20
CA LYS A 126 -11.28 4.33 26.67
C LYS A 126 -10.58 3.03 26.24
N ILE A 127 -10.94 2.50 25.05
CA ILE A 127 -10.29 1.33 24.46
C ILE A 127 -9.01 1.79 23.78
N PRO A 128 -7.87 1.11 23.97
CA PRO A 128 -6.63 1.41 23.29
C PRO A 128 -6.78 1.42 21.77
N LEU A 129 -6.07 2.32 21.08
CA LEU A 129 -6.23 2.59 19.67
C LEU A 129 -4.90 2.65 18.92
N ILE A 130 -4.84 1.99 17.77
CA ILE A 130 -3.81 2.21 16.76
C ILE A 130 -4.48 2.75 15.50
N ILE A 131 -3.95 3.86 14.96
CA ILE A 131 -4.44 4.47 13.72
C ILE A 131 -3.34 4.39 12.68
N GLU A 132 -3.52 3.61 11.62
CA GLU A 132 -2.58 3.57 10.52
C GLU A 132 -3.00 4.54 9.40
N ILE A 133 -2.19 5.56 9.14
CA ILE A 133 -2.38 6.54 8.08
C ILE A 133 -1.67 6.04 6.82
N VAL A 134 -2.47 5.75 5.79
CA VAL A 134 -2.02 5.09 4.55
C VAL A 134 -2.00 6.01 3.33
N ASN A 135 -2.39 7.27 3.51
CA ASN A 135 -2.43 8.26 2.44
C ASN A 135 -2.13 9.66 3.02
N PRO A 136 -1.22 10.44 2.43
CA PRO A 136 -0.87 11.78 2.92
C PRO A 136 -2.04 12.79 2.89
N VAL A 137 -3.04 12.58 2.03
CA VAL A 137 -4.22 13.46 1.92
C VAL A 137 -5.27 13.15 3.00
N THR A 138 -5.14 12.05 3.72
CA THR A 138 -6.14 11.59 4.69
C THR A 138 -5.56 11.52 6.11
N THR A 139 -5.27 12.67 6.70
CA THR A 139 -5.05 12.71 8.14
C THR A 139 -6.37 12.48 8.89
N PRO A 140 -6.32 12.04 10.17
CA PRO A 140 -7.52 11.98 10.99
C PRO A 140 -8.28 13.30 11.10
N TYR A 141 -7.62 14.42 10.82
CA TYR A 141 -8.15 15.78 10.94
C TYR A 141 -8.70 16.37 9.64
N GLN A 142 -8.54 15.70 8.51
CA GLN A 142 -8.94 16.25 7.19
C GLN A 142 -10.28 15.73 6.66
N PHE A 143 -10.99 14.88 7.42
CA PHE A 143 -12.24 14.28 6.95
C PHE A 143 -13.46 15.16 7.27
N VAL A 144 -13.88 15.98 6.31
CA VAL A 144 -15.09 16.82 6.42
C VAL A 144 -16.31 16.01 5.95
N PRO A 145 -17.44 15.99 6.69
CA PRO A 145 -17.86 16.82 7.84
C PRO A 145 -17.49 16.22 9.21
N ILE A 146 -16.82 15.09 9.25
CA ILE A 146 -16.55 14.34 10.47
C ILE A 146 -15.37 14.94 11.24
N GLN A 147 -14.60 15.85 10.61
CA GLN A 147 -13.45 16.55 11.20
C GLN A 147 -13.78 17.19 12.57
N LYS A 148 -14.95 17.81 12.73
CA LYS A 148 -15.39 18.38 14.01
C LYS A 148 -15.47 17.34 15.14
N TYR A 149 -15.79 16.09 14.82
CA TYR A 149 -15.84 15.00 15.78
C TYR A 149 -14.45 14.45 16.10
N ILE A 150 -13.53 14.41 15.11
CA ILE A 150 -12.17 13.96 15.32
C ILE A 150 -11.38 14.95 16.15
N ASN A 151 -11.52 16.25 15.89
CA ASN A 151 -10.87 17.32 16.68
C ASN A 151 -11.35 17.36 18.13
N LYS A 152 -12.47 16.75 18.44
CA LYS A 152 -13.03 16.64 19.79
C LYS A 152 -12.30 15.58 20.64
N TYR A 153 -11.59 14.65 20.01
CA TYR A 153 -10.95 13.53 20.70
C TYR A 153 -9.46 13.75 20.82
N ASP A 154 -8.98 13.64 22.05
CA ASP A 154 -7.55 13.62 22.31
C ASP A 154 -6.91 12.34 21.77
N LEU A 155 -6.09 12.47 20.73
CA LEU A 155 -5.33 11.37 20.13
C LEU A 155 -3.91 11.26 20.72
N SER A 156 -3.54 12.11 21.67
CA SER A 156 -2.24 12.05 22.33
C SER A 156 -2.16 10.94 23.39
N SER A 157 -3.30 10.60 23.99
CA SER A 157 -3.38 9.59 25.06
C SER A 157 -3.98 8.26 24.57
N ASN A 158 -3.51 7.15 25.10
CA ASN A 158 -4.00 5.79 24.82
C ASN A 158 -4.17 5.48 23.32
N CYS A 159 -3.30 6.07 22.49
CA CYS A 159 -3.33 5.98 21.04
C CYS A 159 -1.92 6.00 20.47
N ILE A 160 -1.66 5.13 19.51
CA ILE A 160 -0.46 5.18 18.65
C ILE A 160 -0.90 5.43 17.22
N ILE A 161 -0.25 6.38 16.56
CA ILE A 161 -0.46 6.67 15.14
C ILE A 161 0.70 6.07 14.35
N VAL A 162 0.38 5.28 13.36
CA VAL A 162 1.37 4.68 12.44
C VAL A 162 1.37 5.48 11.15
N ALA A 163 2.49 6.14 10.87
CA ALA A 163 2.76 6.85 9.63
C ALA A 163 3.64 5.99 8.72
N ILE A 164 3.14 5.61 7.55
CA ILE A 164 3.85 4.68 6.65
C ILE A 164 4.98 5.33 5.83
N SER A 165 5.18 6.63 5.97
CA SER A 165 6.27 7.39 5.33
C SER A 165 6.67 8.59 6.20
N LYS A 166 7.87 9.12 5.96
CA LYS A 166 8.35 10.33 6.67
C LYS A 166 7.46 11.54 6.39
N SER A 167 6.97 11.70 5.15
CA SER A 167 6.08 12.80 4.80
C SER A 167 4.78 12.77 5.61
N ILE A 168 4.20 11.59 5.83
CA ILE A 168 3.04 11.40 6.71
C ILE A 168 3.40 11.71 8.18
N GLY A 169 4.57 11.28 8.63
CA GLY A 169 5.06 11.60 9.98
C GLY A 169 5.21 13.11 10.22
N ILE A 170 5.83 13.83 9.28
CA ILE A 170 5.95 15.29 9.32
C ILE A 170 4.57 15.96 9.37
N MET A 171 3.63 15.44 8.60
CA MET A 171 2.25 15.94 8.61
C MET A 171 1.58 15.74 9.98
N CYS A 172 1.77 14.59 10.63
CA CYS A 172 1.26 14.34 11.98
C CYS A 172 1.85 15.33 13.00
N ASN A 173 3.13 15.66 12.89
CA ASN A 173 3.80 16.61 13.79
C ASN A 173 3.18 18.01 13.76
N LYS A 174 2.60 18.44 12.61
CA LYS A 174 1.88 19.72 12.51
C LYS A 174 0.63 19.79 13.40
N TYR A 175 0.16 18.65 13.89
CA TYR A 175 -1.01 18.53 14.78
C TYR A 175 -0.64 18.20 16.23
N ASN A 176 0.61 18.49 16.64
CA ASN A 176 1.15 18.18 17.97
C ASN A 176 1.12 16.69 18.35
N LEU A 177 1.20 15.82 17.36
CA LEU A 177 1.24 14.38 17.54
C LEU A 177 2.68 13.90 17.24
N LYS A 178 3.61 14.00 18.20
CA LYS A 178 5.02 13.65 18.01
C LYS A 178 5.38 12.30 18.66
N ASP A 179 5.18 12.21 19.94
CA ASP A 179 5.70 11.10 20.74
C ASP A 179 4.98 9.78 20.47
N ASN A 180 3.71 9.85 20.15
CA ASN A 180 2.88 8.70 19.84
C ASN A 180 2.79 8.39 18.33
N VAL A 181 3.65 8.99 17.48
CA VAL A 181 3.72 8.70 16.04
C VAL A 181 4.87 7.76 15.74
N TRP A 182 4.52 6.58 15.28
CA TRP A 182 5.47 5.60 14.77
C TRP A 182 5.63 5.74 13.26
N VAL A 183 6.74 6.32 12.83
CA VAL A 183 7.09 6.40 11.41
C VAL A 183 7.82 5.12 11.00
N ARG A 184 7.23 4.37 10.09
CA ARG A 184 7.82 3.12 9.62
C ARG A 184 7.39 2.80 8.18
N PRO A 185 8.22 2.10 7.38
CA PRO A 185 7.80 1.59 6.08
C PRO A 185 6.75 0.50 6.20
N ASN A 186 6.08 0.19 5.09
CA ASN A 186 5.27 -1.02 5.02
C ASN A 186 6.17 -2.26 5.16
N PRO A 187 5.71 -3.30 5.89
CA PRO A 187 6.50 -4.51 6.04
C PRO A 187 6.73 -5.21 4.71
N VAL A 188 7.95 -5.63 4.48
CA VAL A 188 8.36 -6.49 3.36
C VAL A 188 8.54 -7.90 3.90
N ASP A 189 7.90 -8.87 3.27
CA ASP A 189 8.06 -10.29 3.59
C ASP A 189 9.44 -10.75 3.11
N GLU A 190 10.39 -10.85 4.03
CA GLU A 190 11.79 -11.20 3.78
C GLU A 190 11.99 -12.65 3.34
N GLU A 191 11.03 -13.53 3.56
CA GLU A 191 11.06 -14.90 3.06
C GLU A 191 10.57 -14.97 1.60
N LYS A 192 9.62 -14.14 1.27
CA LYS A 192 9.08 -14.05 -0.08
C LYS A 192 9.97 -13.22 -0.99
N PHE A 193 10.44 -12.05 -0.54
CA PHE A 193 11.23 -11.09 -1.30
C PHE A 193 12.69 -11.10 -0.85
N LYS A 194 13.48 -11.97 -1.47
CA LYS A 194 14.90 -12.15 -1.19
C LYS A 194 15.70 -12.34 -2.48
N LEU A 195 17.00 -12.29 -2.37
CA LEU A 195 17.91 -12.57 -3.48
C LEU A 195 17.66 -13.95 -4.07
N HIS A 196 17.77 -14.05 -5.37
CA HIS A 196 17.57 -15.28 -6.13
C HIS A 196 18.76 -15.60 -7.02
N THR A 197 18.92 -16.89 -7.36
CA THR A 197 19.95 -17.36 -8.29
C THR A 197 19.63 -16.96 -9.73
N GLU A 198 20.65 -16.84 -10.56
CA GLU A 198 20.51 -16.59 -12.00
C GLU A 198 19.65 -17.65 -12.71
N THR A 199 19.78 -18.91 -12.29
CA THR A 199 18.96 -20.00 -12.83
C THR A 199 17.48 -19.78 -12.57
N LEU A 200 17.11 -19.37 -11.34
CA LEU A 200 15.73 -19.10 -10.99
C LEU A 200 15.20 -17.85 -11.71
N ARG A 201 16.05 -16.82 -11.87
CA ARG A 201 15.73 -15.62 -12.65
C ARG A 201 15.35 -15.99 -14.08
N TYR A 202 16.19 -16.74 -14.74
CA TYR A 202 15.94 -17.16 -16.12
C TYR A 202 14.68 -18.03 -16.26
N LYS A 203 14.47 -18.99 -15.35
CA LYS A 203 13.26 -19.81 -15.31
C LYS A 203 12.00 -18.95 -15.13
N SER A 204 12.02 -18.00 -14.20
CA SER A 204 10.90 -17.08 -13.98
C SER A 204 10.65 -16.21 -15.22
N ARG A 205 11.70 -15.72 -15.85
CA ARG A 205 11.63 -14.94 -17.10
C ARG A 205 10.94 -15.71 -18.22
N LYS A 206 11.33 -16.99 -18.43
CA LYS A 206 10.70 -17.87 -19.46
C LYS A 206 9.24 -18.15 -19.17
N ASN A 207 8.83 -18.21 -17.91
CA ASN A 207 7.41 -18.39 -17.56
C ASN A 207 6.55 -17.14 -17.82
N LEU A 208 7.16 -15.95 -17.75
CA LEU A 208 6.43 -14.68 -17.93
C LEU A 208 6.51 -14.14 -19.36
N SER A 209 7.57 -14.48 -20.10
CA SER A 209 7.86 -13.93 -21.41
C SER A 209 8.72 -14.88 -22.24
N ASN A 210 8.91 -14.58 -23.53
CA ASN A 210 9.84 -15.30 -24.40
C ASN A 210 11.23 -14.65 -24.46
N PHE A 211 11.57 -13.77 -23.51
CA PHE A 211 12.85 -13.07 -23.49
C PHE A 211 14.00 -13.99 -23.14
N ASP A 212 15.19 -13.69 -23.66
CA ASP A 212 16.37 -14.52 -23.54
C ASP A 212 17.21 -14.19 -22.32
N LYS A 213 18.17 -15.07 -22.01
CA LYS A 213 19.09 -14.89 -20.87
C LYS A 213 19.94 -13.62 -21.02
N LYS A 214 20.31 -13.26 -22.25
CA LYS A 214 21.10 -12.08 -22.57
C LYS A 214 20.34 -10.76 -22.54
N ASP A 215 19.00 -10.83 -22.55
CA ASP A 215 18.16 -9.63 -22.50
C ASP A 215 18.22 -8.98 -21.11
N ILE A 216 18.19 -7.65 -21.09
CA ILE A 216 18.04 -6.84 -19.88
C ILE A 216 16.57 -6.53 -19.69
N VAL A 217 15.97 -7.11 -18.65
CA VAL A 217 14.52 -7.07 -18.45
C VAL A 217 14.13 -6.01 -17.43
N LEU A 218 13.39 -5.02 -17.90
CA LEU A 218 12.72 -4.02 -17.10
C LEU A 218 11.36 -4.56 -16.68
N VAL A 219 10.98 -4.34 -15.42
CA VAL A 219 9.69 -4.79 -14.88
C VAL A 219 8.95 -3.65 -14.22
N TYR A 220 7.64 -3.57 -14.47
CA TYR A 220 6.75 -2.71 -13.72
C TYR A 220 5.42 -3.42 -13.46
N VAL A 221 5.07 -3.57 -12.18
CA VAL A 221 3.82 -4.21 -11.76
C VAL A 221 2.96 -3.21 -10.98
N ALA A 222 1.85 -2.82 -11.58
CA ALA A 222 0.91 -1.89 -10.96
C ALA A 222 -0.50 -2.02 -11.58
N LYS A 223 -1.53 -1.59 -10.83
CA LYS A 223 -2.88 -1.44 -11.39
C LYS A 223 -2.86 -0.53 -12.61
N TYR A 224 -3.61 -0.86 -13.67
CA TYR A 224 -3.69 -0.02 -14.87
C TYR A 224 -4.52 1.25 -14.61
N LEU A 225 -3.87 2.21 -13.96
CA LEU A 225 -4.38 3.55 -13.66
C LEU A 225 -3.48 4.61 -14.30
N LYS A 226 -4.05 5.71 -14.79
CA LYS A 226 -3.27 6.79 -15.42
C LYS A 226 -2.13 7.31 -14.54
N ARG A 227 -2.35 7.41 -13.21
CA ARG A 227 -1.30 7.83 -12.27
C ARG A 227 -0.14 6.84 -12.13
N LYS A 228 -0.30 5.60 -12.60
CA LYS A 228 0.76 4.59 -12.64
C LYS A 228 1.64 4.72 -13.87
N ASN A 229 1.16 5.41 -14.90
CA ASN A 229 1.93 5.89 -16.04
C ASN A 229 2.69 4.81 -16.83
N HIS A 230 2.03 3.66 -17.08
CA HIS A 230 2.62 2.57 -17.88
C HIS A 230 2.99 3.03 -19.30
N THR A 231 2.18 3.94 -19.87
CA THR A 231 2.38 4.52 -21.20
C THR A 231 3.76 5.15 -21.36
N PHE A 232 4.30 5.80 -20.32
CA PHE A 232 5.62 6.42 -20.31
C PHE A 232 6.75 5.41 -20.54
N LEU A 233 6.63 4.20 -19.98
CA LEU A 233 7.65 3.17 -20.14
C LEU A 233 7.76 2.63 -21.59
N LEU A 234 6.70 2.75 -22.40
CA LEU A 234 6.77 2.44 -23.83
C LEU A 234 7.64 3.46 -24.58
N ASP A 235 7.60 4.72 -24.17
CA ASP A 235 8.47 5.76 -24.75
C ASP A 235 9.92 5.55 -24.32
N VAL A 236 10.16 5.12 -23.07
CA VAL A 236 11.49 4.78 -22.56
C VAL A 236 12.09 3.58 -23.31
N ILE A 237 11.34 2.47 -23.46
CA ILE A 237 11.85 1.26 -24.10
C ILE A 237 12.22 1.50 -25.58
N ARG A 238 11.51 2.40 -26.25
CA ARG A 238 11.84 2.81 -27.63
C ARG A 238 13.20 3.47 -27.74
N LYS A 239 13.65 4.19 -26.68
CA LYS A 239 14.95 4.89 -26.64
C LYS A 239 16.13 3.98 -26.26
N LEU A 240 15.84 2.79 -25.75
CA LEU A 240 16.82 1.83 -25.30
C LEU A 240 17.25 0.89 -26.46
N PRO A 241 18.50 0.36 -26.45
CA PRO A 241 18.95 -0.67 -27.37
C PRO A 241 18.07 -1.94 -27.37
N GLU A 242 18.15 -2.74 -28.43
CA GLU A 242 17.30 -3.90 -28.66
C GLU A 242 17.32 -4.98 -27.56
N GLN A 243 18.43 -5.13 -26.83
CA GLN A 243 18.54 -6.09 -25.73
C GLN A 243 17.71 -5.71 -24.51
N TYR A 244 17.20 -4.48 -24.41
CA TYR A 244 16.33 -4.08 -23.34
C TYR A 244 14.88 -4.49 -23.64
N LYS A 245 14.25 -5.17 -22.71
CA LYS A 245 12.88 -5.68 -22.81
C LYS A 245 12.06 -5.16 -21.63
N LEU A 246 10.76 -5.10 -21.79
CA LEU A 246 9.84 -4.58 -20.77
C LEU A 246 8.73 -5.58 -20.48
N ILE A 247 8.51 -5.87 -19.20
CA ILE A 247 7.36 -6.63 -18.73
C ILE A 247 6.46 -5.70 -17.91
N LEU A 248 5.24 -5.50 -18.36
CA LEU A 248 4.20 -4.79 -17.64
C LEU A 248 3.18 -5.78 -17.11
N GLY A 249 2.81 -5.65 -15.83
CA GLY A 249 1.83 -6.52 -15.21
C GLY A 249 0.93 -5.78 -14.22
N GLY A 250 -0.26 -6.31 -14.00
CA GLY A 250 -1.15 -5.77 -12.98
C GLY A 250 -2.62 -6.04 -13.23
N PRO A 251 -3.48 -5.85 -12.22
CA PRO A 251 -4.91 -6.04 -12.39
C PRO A 251 -5.54 -4.90 -13.20
N LEU A 252 -6.44 -5.28 -14.08
CA LEU A 252 -7.41 -4.35 -14.68
C LEU A 252 -8.42 -3.95 -13.60
N LEU A 253 -8.82 -2.70 -13.63
CA LEU A 253 -9.88 -2.20 -12.77
C LEU A 253 -11.13 -1.93 -13.58
N GLU A 254 -12.27 -2.36 -13.10
CA GLU A 254 -13.55 -1.93 -13.62
C GLU A 254 -13.86 -0.49 -13.16
N LYS A 255 -14.71 0.22 -13.90
CA LYS A 255 -15.14 1.59 -13.54
C LYS A 255 -15.72 1.65 -12.11
N ASN A 256 -16.29 0.55 -11.65
CA ASN A 256 -16.91 0.43 -10.33
C ASN A 256 -15.90 0.29 -9.17
N ASP A 257 -14.65 -0.08 -9.47
CA ASP A 257 -13.58 -0.25 -8.47
C ASP A 257 -12.78 1.04 -8.24
N LEU A 258 -13.09 2.09 -9.01
CA LEU A 258 -12.40 3.36 -8.90
C LEU A 258 -12.80 4.10 -7.63
N VAL A 259 -11.79 4.56 -6.91
CA VAL A 259 -11.94 5.63 -5.92
C VAL A 259 -12.14 6.95 -6.69
N ASP A 260 -12.99 7.84 -6.19
CA ASP A 260 -13.24 9.12 -6.82
C ASP A 260 -11.92 9.85 -7.16
N GLY A 261 -11.81 10.30 -8.41
CA GLY A 261 -10.63 11.01 -8.93
C GLY A 261 -9.61 10.16 -9.69
N TYR A 262 -9.65 8.83 -9.59
CA TYR A 262 -8.74 7.98 -10.38
C TYR A 262 -9.28 7.71 -11.78
N LYS A 263 -8.38 7.73 -12.77
CA LYS A 263 -8.68 7.41 -14.17
C LYS A 263 -8.01 6.10 -14.56
N ILE A 264 -8.75 5.22 -15.22
CA ILE A 264 -8.24 3.96 -15.75
C ILE A 264 -7.29 4.25 -16.92
N GLU A 265 -6.16 3.54 -16.98
CA GLU A 265 -5.32 3.44 -18.16
C GLU A 265 -5.90 2.35 -19.06
N ASN A 266 -6.10 2.66 -20.34
CA ASN A 266 -6.72 1.71 -21.25
C ASN A 266 -5.67 0.70 -21.74
N PHE A 267 -5.83 -0.55 -21.36
CA PHE A 267 -4.95 -1.65 -21.70
C PHE A 267 -4.76 -1.82 -23.21
N ASN A 268 -5.85 -1.82 -24.00
CA ASN A 268 -5.79 -1.98 -25.46
C ASN A 268 -5.01 -0.84 -26.12
N LYS A 269 -5.07 0.38 -25.55
CA LYS A 269 -4.26 1.51 -26.05
C LYS A 269 -2.78 1.34 -25.79
N LEU A 270 -2.39 0.67 -24.69
CA LEU A 270 -0.98 0.34 -24.45
C LEU A 270 -0.45 -0.63 -25.49
N GLU A 271 -1.19 -1.70 -25.80
CA GLU A 271 -0.82 -2.65 -26.85
C GLU A 271 -0.73 -1.99 -28.21
N GLN A 272 -1.73 -1.17 -28.55
CA GLN A 272 -1.72 -0.42 -29.82
C GLN A 272 -0.54 0.55 -29.89
N LYS A 273 -0.22 1.24 -28.80
CA LYS A 273 0.95 2.14 -28.75
C LYS A 273 2.26 1.36 -28.94
N ALA A 274 2.41 0.19 -28.34
CA ALA A 274 3.60 -0.64 -28.52
C ALA A 274 3.78 -1.05 -30.01
N LYS A 275 2.70 -1.43 -30.71
CA LYS A 275 2.69 -1.70 -32.15
C LYS A 275 3.08 -0.47 -32.97
N ASN A 276 2.43 0.68 -32.70
CA ASN A 276 2.70 1.93 -33.43
C ASN A 276 4.16 2.41 -33.27
N LEU A 277 4.80 2.07 -32.16
CA LEU A 277 6.19 2.38 -31.90
C LEU A 277 7.17 1.32 -32.45
N GLY A 278 6.68 0.20 -33.00
CA GLY A 278 7.49 -0.92 -33.52
C GLY A 278 8.25 -1.67 -32.43
N ILE A 279 7.74 -1.68 -31.18
CA ILE A 279 8.40 -2.30 -30.03
C ILE A 279 7.64 -3.50 -29.44
N GLU A 280 6.60 -4.00 -30.13
CA GLU A 280 5.74 -5.07 -29.65
C GLU A 280 6.50 -6.36 -29.32
N LYS A 281 7.59 -6.66 -30.02
CA LYS A 281 8.47 -7.81 -29.74
C LYS A 281 9.35 -7.63 -28.50
N ARG A 282 9.46 -6.39 -28.00
CA ARG A 282 10.26 -6.02 -26.84
C ARG A 282 9.46 -5.82 -25.58
N VAL A 283 8.12 -5.86 -25.68
CA VAL A 283 7.21 -5.54 -24.58
C VAL A 283 6.25 -6.69 -24.34
N LYS A 284 6.21 -7.20 -23.13
CA LYS A 284 5.18 -8.13 -22.66
C LYS A 284 4.21 -7.37 -21.77
N ILE A 285 2.95 -7.29 -22.17
CA ILE A 285 1.88 -6.68 -21.37
C ILE A 285 0.95 -7.79 -20.89
N SER A 286 0.70 -7.86 -19.59
CA SER A 286 -0.14 -8.88 -18.95
C SER A 286 -1.13 -8.25 -18.00
N HIS A 287 -2.31 -8.82 -17.88
CA HIS A 287 -3.33 -8.36 -16.93
C HIS A 287 -3.88 -9.53 -16.11
N GLY A 288 -4.54 -9.21 -14.98
CA GLY A 288 -5.11 -10.18 -14.05
C GLY A 288 -4.35 -10.22 -12.72
N PHE A 289 -4.51 -11.31 -11.99
CA PHE A 289 -3.74 -11.52 -10.78
C PHE A 289 -2.27 -11.76 -11.14
N VAL A 290 -1.38 -11.02 -10.52
CA VAL A 290 0.06 -11.15 -10.71
C VAL A 290 0.75 -11.57 -9.42
N ASP A 291 1.57 -12.62 -9.50
CA ASP A 291 2.50 -12.93 -8.42
C ASP A 291 3.72 -11.99 -8.52
N MET A 292 3.71 -10.95 -7.71
CA MET A 292 4.78 -9.94 -7.67
C MET A 292 6.17 -10.56 -7.54
N LYS A 293 6.30 -11.64 -6.77
CA LYS A 293 7.57 -12.35 -6.58
C LYS A 293 8.15 -12.82 -7.92
N SER A 294 7.35 -13.48 -8.75
CA SER A 294 7.79 -14.01 -10.05
C SER A 294 8.27 -12.90 -10.98
N TYR A 295 7.58 -11.76 -10.99
CA TYR A 295 7.99 -10.59 -11.77
C TYR A 295 9.34 -10.03 -11.29
N LEU A 296 9.52 -9.86 -9.98
CA LEU A 296 10.78 -9.34 -9.41
C LEU A 296 11.94 -10.31 -9.60
N ILE A 297 11.71 -11.62 -9.50
CA ILE A 297 12.74 -12.62 -9.81
C ILE A 297 13.19 -12.51 -11.28
N SER A 298 12.28 -12.21 -12.21
CA SER A 298 12.61 -12.11 -13.64
C SER A 298 13.36 -10.82 -14.01
N ALA A 299 13.32 -9.80 -13.15
CA ALA A 299 13.78 -8.45 -13.44
C ALA A 299 15.29 -8.27 -13.28
N ASP A 300 15.86 -7.42 -14.14
CA ASP A 300 17.17 -6.81 -13.93
C ASP A 300 17.05 -5.41 -13.32
N ILE A 301 15.97 -4.68 -13.67
CA ILE A 301 15.66 -3.34 -13.15
C ILE A 301 14.15 -3.23 -12.97
N SER A 302 13.69 -2.63 -11.87
CA SER A 302 12.30 -2.28 -11.66
C SER A 302 12.04 -0.79 -11.89
N CYS A 303 10.94 -0.46 -12.57
CA CYS A 303 10.60 0.91 -12.96
C CYS A 303 9.39 1.42 -12.18
N PHE A 304 9.41 2.68 -11.74
CA PHE A 304 8.33 3.31 -10.97
C PHE A 304 8.02 4.72 -11.49
N PRO A 305 7.36 4.86 -12.66
CA PRO A 305 7.03 6.17 -13.26
C PRO A 305 5.77 6.80 -12.66
N SER A 306 5.27 6.24 -11.57
CA SER A 306 4.01 6.67 -10.93
C SER A 306 4.16 7.99 -10.18
N TYR A 307 3.02 8.60 -9.90
CA TYR A 307 2.86 9.79 -9.08
C TYR A 307 1.68 9.62 -8.11
N ASN A 308 1.65 10.43 -7.03
CA ASN A 308 0.68 10.33 -5.93
C ASN A 308 0.73 8.95 -5.22
N GLU A 309 1.93 8.53 -4.85
CA GLU A 309 2.18 7.34 -4.05
C GLU A 309 2.25 7.68 -2.56
N ALA A 310 1.71 6.79 -1.74
CA ALA A 310 1.82 6.97 -0.29
C ALA A 310 3.17 6.47 0.26
N MET A 311 3.76 5.43 -0.37
CA MET A 311 4.99 4.83 0.09
C MET A 311 5.73 3.96 -0.95
N GLY A 312 5.03 3.40 -1.95
CA GLY A 312 5.67 2.57 -2.97
C GLY A 312 6.19 1.22 -2.44
N THR A 313 5.38 0.44 -1.71
CA THR A 313 5.77 -0.89 -1.19
C THR A 313 6.46 -1.78 -2.24
N PRO A 314 6.00 -1.88 -3.51
CA PRO A 314 6.69 -2.66 -4.54
C PRO A 314 8.13 -2.25 -4.82
N LEU A 315 8.48 -0.99 -4.57
CA LEU A 315 9.85 -0.50 -4.67
C LEU A 315 10.75 -1.14 -3.60
N LEU A 316 10.29 -1.21 -2.35
CA LEU A 316 11.02 -1.89 -1.27
C LEU A 316 11.14 -3.40 -1.52
N GLU A 317 10.09 -4.03 -2.04
CA GLU A 317 10.10 -5.44 -2.44
C GLU A 317 11.15 -5.70 -3.53
N SER A 318 11.26 -4.79 -4.51
CA SER A 318 12.30 -4.84 -5.56
C SER A 318 13.70 -4.79 -4.96
N ILE A 319 13.99 -3.78 -4.14
CA ILE A 319 15.30 -3.60 -3.52
C ILE A 319 15.62 -4.79 -2.59
N SER A 320 14.62 -5.34 -1.89
CA SER A 320 14.79 -6.53 -1.06
C SER A 320 15.21 -7.77 -1.87
N CYS A 321 14.73 -7.89 -3.11
CA CYS A 321 15.16 -8.91 -4.07
C CYS A 321 16.53 -8.64 -4.71
N GLY A 322 17.19 -7.52 -4.36
CA GLY A 322 18.43 -7.10 -5.00
C GLY A 322 18.22 -6.55 -6.42
N VAL A 323 17.01 -6.15 -6.77
CA VAL A 323 16.67 -5.54 -8.06
C VAL A 323 16.72 -4.03 -7.92
N PRO A 324 17.65 -3.36 -8.63
CA PRO A 324 17.77 -1.90 -8.59
C PRO A 324 16.55 -1.25 -9.22
N VAL A 325 16.31 -0.01 -8.84
CA VAL A 325 15.09 0.70 -9.23
C VAL A 325 15.38 2.01 -9.95
N ILE A 326 14.49 2.40 -10.87
CA ILE A 326 14.41 3.76 -11.38
C ILE A 326 13.02 4.30 -11.08
N ALA A 327 12.93 5.49 -10.50
CA ALA A 327 11.67 6.04 -10.05
C ALA A 327 11.52 7.54 -10.35
N ASN A 328 10.27 7.98 -10.39
CA ASN A 328 9.94 9.38 -10.59
C ASN A 328 10.49 10.25 -9.44
N LYS A 329 11.38 11.17 -9.76
CA LYS A 329 12.04 12.09 -8.82
C LYS A 329 11.04 13.01 -8.09
N GLU A 330 9.93 13.36 -8.72
CA GLU A 330 8.91 14.24 -8.15
C GLU A 330 8.06 13.56 -7.08
N GLU A 331 8.20 12.24 -6.91
CA GLU A 331 7.45 11.49 -5.91
C GLU A 331 8.25 11.39 -4.59
N GLU A 332 7.88 12.21 -3.61
CA GLU A 332 8.57 12.30 -2.32
C GLU A 332 8.70 10.95 -1.61
N SER A 333 7.69 10.07 -1.74
CA SER A 333 7.72 8.76 -1.10
C SER A 333 8.82 7.83 -1.62
N PHE A 334 9.34 8.06 -2.82
CA PHE A 334 10.46 7.32 -3.39
C PHE A 334 11.82 7.86 -2.95
N GLN A 335 11.92 9.15 -2.70
CA GLN A 335 13.15 9.80 -2.26
C GLN A 335 13.66 9.27 -0.90
N GLU A 336 12.76 8.70 -0.09
CA GLU A 336 13.14 8.10 1.20
C GLU A 336 14.00 6.84 1.05
N TRP A 337 13.92 6.15 -0.10
CA TRP A 337 14.42 4.79 -0.25
C TRP A 337 15.50 4.64 -1.32
N ILE A 338 15.57 5.55 -2.27
CA ILE A 338 16.51 5.47 -3.38
C ILE A 338 17.74 6.31 -3.06
N ILE A 339 18.89 5.68 -3.19
CA ILE A 339 20.21 6.32 -3.10
C ILE A 339 20.82 6.19 -4.49
N ASP A 340 20.98 7.32 -5.17
CA ASP A 340 21.47 7.40 -6.55
C ASP A 340 22.80 6.67 -6.72
N GLY A 341 22.83 5.75 -7.68
CA GLY A 341 24.02 4.93 -7.98
C GLY A 341 24.30 3.78 -7.03
N GLU A 342 23.59 3.65 -5.89
CA GLU A 342 23.71 2.50 -4.98
C GLU A 342 22.64 1.45 -5.24
N ASN A 343 21.36 1.84 -5.12
CA ASN A 343 20.24 0.92 -5.28
C ASN A 343 19.26 1.34 -6.38
N GLY A 344 19.49 2.48 -7.03
CA GLY A 344 18.65 2.99 -8.10
C GLY A 344 19.01 4.40 -8.53
N TYR A 345 18.08 5.01 -9.25
CA TYR A 345 18.11 6.42 -9.62
C TYR A 345 16.74 7.07 -9.48
N LEU A 346 16.73 8.32 -9.03
CA LEU A 346 15.59 9.22 -9.11
C LEU A 346 15.74 10.10 -10.35
N GLU A 347 14.75 10.08 -11.26
CA GLU A 347 14.81 10.88 -12.47
C GLU A 347 13.44 11.50 -12.80
N THR A 348 13.44 12.69 -13.37
CA THR A 348 12.23 13.34 -13.89
C THR A 348 11.60 12.48 -15.00
N LEU A 349 10.29 12.62 -15.26
CA LEU A 349 9.59 11.84 -16.27
C LEU A 349 9.95 12.28 -17.71
N ASP A 350 11.22 12.12 -18.04
CA ASP A 350 11.83 12.33 -19.35
C ASP A 350 12.36 10.98 -19.87
N SER A 351 11.84 10.53 -21.01
CA SER A 351 12.15 9.19 -21.51
C SER A 351 13.61 9.01 -21.94
N GLU A 352 14.29 10.06 -22.38
CA GLU A 352 15.71 9.99 -22.77
C GLU A 352 16.61 9.91 -21.54
N LYS A 353 16.32 10.73 -20.52
CA LYS A 353 17.04 10.66 -19.24
C LYS A 353 16.84 9.31 -18.57
N TRP A 354 15.61 8.78 -18.57
CA TRP A 354 15.35 7.43 -18.03
C TRP A 354 16.12 6.37 -18.78
N ALA A 355 16.13 6.40 -20.13
CA ALA A 355 16.90 5.45 -20.93
C ALA A 355 18.40 5.50 -20.58
N LYS A 356 18.96 6.70 -20.43
CA LYS A 356 20.37 6.86 -20.00
C LYS A 356 20.61 6.27 -18.61
N ARG A 357 19.77 6.57 -17.62
CA ARG A 357 19.89 6.04 -16.26
C ARG A 357 19.72 4.52 -16.18
N ILE A 358 18.84 3.96 -16.98
CA ILE A 358 18.65 2.50 -17.10
C ILE A 358 19.92 1.83 -17.64
N GLN A 359 20.56 2.41 -18.68
CA GLN A 359 21.83 1.91 -19.19
C GLN A 359 22.95 2.00 -18.14
N GLU A 360 23.04 3.11 -17.42
CA GLU A 360 23.99 3.25 -16.30
C GLU A 360 23.74 2.21 -15.20
N LEU A 361 22.49 1.96 -14.80
CA LEU A 361 22.14 0.95 -13.80
C LEU A 361 22.57 -0.45 -14.25
N SER A 362 22.25 -0.82 -15.50
CA SER A 362 22.60 -2.16 -16.03
C SER A 362 24.10 -2.45 -16.04
N GLN A 363 24.93 -1.41 -16.13
CA GLN A 363 26.40 -1.52 -16.13
C GLN A 363 27.03 -1.44 -14.74
N LYS A 364 26.44 -0.66 -13.82
CA LYS A 364 27.03 -0.31 -12.51
C LYS A 364 26.58 -1.20 -11.36
N ILE A 365 25.48 -1.95 -11.50
CA ILE A 365 24.99 -2.81 -10.43
C ILE A 365 25.75 -4.13 -10.41
N THR A 366 26.58 -4.28 -9.40
CA THR A 366 27.33 -5.51 -9.11
C THR A 366 26.54 -6.41 -8.14
N LYS A 367 26.95 -7.67 -8.05
CA LYS A 367 26.38 -8.63 -7.11
C LYS A 367 26.49 -8.18 -5.65
N ASP A 368 27.61 -7.56 -5.29
CA ASP A 368 27.82 -7.02 -3.95
C ASP A 368 26.85 -5.87 -3.64
N LYS A 369 26.61 -4.98 -4.60
CA LYS A 369 25.59 -3.93 -4.45
C LYS A 369 24.19 -4.53 -4.27
N GLN A 370 23.84 -5.57 -5.04
CA GLN A 370 22.56 -6.27 -4.89
C GLN A 370 22.41 -6.88 -3.48
N VAL A 371 23.44 -7.48 -2.94
CA VAL A 371 23.45 -8.03 -1.57
C VAL A 371 23.30 -6.91 -0.54
N ASN A 372 24.06 -5.82 -0.69
CA ASN A 372 24.05 -4.72 0.26
C ASN A 372 22.70 -3.98 0.30
N MET A 373 22.08 -3.68 -0.87
CA MET A 373 20.78 -3.04 -0.93
C MET A 373 19.70 -3.92 -0.30
N SER A 374 19.71 -5.23 -0.56
CA SER A 374 18.79 -6.20 0.05
C SER A 374 18.93 -6.21 1.58
N LYS A 375 20.17 -6.28 2.11
CA LYS A 375 20.43 -6.25 3.55
C LYS A 375 19.93 -4.94 4.21
N LYS A 376 20.20 -3.79 3.59
CA LYS A 376 19.75 -2.48 4.11
C LYS A 376 18.21 -2.44 4.26
N ILE A 377 17.46 -2.85 3.23
CA ILE A 377 16.00 -2.86 3.29
C ILE A 377 15.47 -3.87 4.32
N LYS A 378 16.04 -5.06 4.41
CA LYS A 378 15.65 -6.04 5.42
C LYS A 378 15.82 -5.52 6.84
N LYS A 379 16.91 -4.82 7.12
CA LYS A 379 17.14 -4.19 8.44
C LYS A 379 16.05 -3.15 8.79
N LEU A 380 15.50 -2.44 7.80
CA LEU A 380 14.55 -1.34 8.02
C LEU A 380 13.10 -1.76 7.93
N ALA A 381 12.78 -2.69 7.03
CA ALA A 381 11.42 -2.98 6.60
C ALA A 381 11.04 -4.46 6.68
N SER A 382 11.85 -5.35 7.28
CA SER A 382 11.47 -6.77 7.38
C SER A 382 10.17 -6.94 8.17
N SER A 383 9.34 -7.85 7.70
CA SER A 383 8.05 -8.14 8.36
C SER A 383 8.26 -8.66 9.78
N GLY A 384 9.33 -9.44 10.02
CA GLY A 384 9.66 -9.97 11.33
C GLY A 384 9.95 -8.88 12.36
N LYS A 385 10.75 -7.87 11.98
CA LYS A 385 11.05 -6.71 12.84
C LYS A 385 9.79 -5.89 13.14
N ILE A 386 9.05 -5.53 12.09
CA ILE A 386 7.84 -4.69 12.23
C ILE A 386 6.76 -5.41 13.04
N ASP A 387 6.60 -6.72 12.90
CA ASP A 387 5.67 -7.52 13.69
C ASP A 387 6.06 -7.52 15.18
N LEU A 388 7.36 -7.60 15.50
CA LEU A 388 7.84 -7.51 16.89
C LEU A 388 7.54 -6.12 17.49
N ASP A 389 7.81 -5.05 16.73
CA ASP A 389 7.51 -3.69 17.16
C ASP A 389 5.99 -3.50 17.38
N TYR A 390 5.14 -4.04 16.50
CA TYR A 390 3.69 -4.06 16.72
C TYR A 390 3.29 -4.82 17.99
N TYR A 391 3.90 -5.97 18.21
CA TYR A 391 3.61 -6.75 19.43
C TYR A 391 3.96 -5.97 20.69
N LYS A 392 5.14 -5.32 20.75
CA LYS A 392 5.54 -4.47 21.87
C LYS A 392 4.53 -3.33 22.11
N ILE A 393 4.13 -2.64 21.03
CA ILE A 393 3.11 -1.57 21.08
C ILE A 393 1.78 -2.09 21.59
N ILE A 394 1.27 -3.18 21.04
CA ILE A 394 -0.01 -3.78 21.40
C ILE A 394 0.01 -4.23 22.88
N LYS A 395 1.09 -4.86 23.32
CA LYS A 395 1.27 -5.29 24.72
C LYS A 395 1.28 -4.09 25.69
N LYS A 396 2.01 -3.02 25.33
CA LYS A 396 2.07 -1.81 26.14
C LYS A 396 0.72 -1.12 26.26
N LEU A 397 0.01 -0.97 25.14
CA LEU A 397 -1.34 -0.37 25.11
C LEU A 397 -2.36 -1.18 25.92
N HIS A 398 -2.26 -2.50 25.92
CA HIS A 398 -3.16 -3.38 26.68
C HIS A 398 -2.91 -3.28 28.19
N GLY A 399 -1.65 -3.18 28.63
CA GLY A 399 -1.25 -3.16 30.04
C GLY A 399 -1.41 -1.82 30.75
N SER A 400 -1.60 -0.73 30.03
CA SER A 400 -1.59 0.62 30.60
C SER A 400 -2.75 1.44 30.06
N LYS A 401 -3.67 1.87 30.92
CA LYS A 401 -4.82 2.69 30.51
C LYS A 401 -4.53 4.17 30.73
N ASN A 402 -4.94 5.02 29.78
CA ASN A 402 -4.90 6.49 29.86
C ASN A 402 -3.52 7.13 30.06
N GLN A 403 -2.51 6.65 29.36
CA GLN A 403 -1.16 7.24 29.38
C GLN A 403 -0.81 7.87 28.02
N ASN A 404 0.04 8.87 28.06
CA ASN A 404 0.77 9.33 26.89
C ASN A 404 1.93 8.36 26.65
N TYR A 405 2.16 8.02 25.38
CA TYR A 405 3.19 7.07 25.00
C TYR A 405 4.24 7.74 24.14
N ASN A 406 5.50 7.47 24.46
CA ASN A 406 6.60 7.66 23.52
C ASN A 406 6.83 6.34 22.79
N VAL A 407 6.45 6.29 21.53
CA VAL A 407 6.51 5.05 20.74
C VAL A 407 7.95 4.57 20.54
N GLN A 408 8.93 5.48 20.47
CA GLN A 408 10.34 5.11 20.32
C GLN A 408 10.86 4.39 21.56
N GLU A 409 10.45 4.82 22.75
CA GLU A 409 10.78 4.11 23.99
C GLU A 409 10.18 2.70 24.02
N ILE A 410 8.93 2.54 23.53
CA ILE A 410 8.27 1.23 23.52
C ILE A 410 9.00 0.24 22.61
N ILE A 411 9.40 0.66 21.41
CA ILE A 411 10.02 -0.24 20.44
C ILE A 411 11.50 -0.51 20.73
N ASN A 412 12.21 0.40 21.39
CA ASN A 412 13.63 0.27 21.73
C ASN A 412 13.88 -0.43 23.07
N ASN A 413 12.90 -0.49 23.98
CA ASN A 413 13.01 -1.28 25.20
C ASN A 413 12.80 -2.76 24.89
N ASP A 414 13.74 -3.61 25.32
CA ASP A 414 13.73 -5.07 25.17
C ASP A 414 12.61 -5.76 25.98
#